data_8a1886478bddcfb60584f918fb38ddd4
#
_entry.id   8a1886478bddcfb60584f918fb38ddd4
#
_cell.length_a   1.000
_cell.length_b   1.000
_cell.length_c   1.000
_cell.angle_alpha   90.00
_cell.angle_beta   90.00
_cell.angle_gamma   90.00
#
_symmetry.space_group_name_H-M   'P 1'
#
loop_
_entity.id
_entity.type
_entity.pdbx_description
1 polymer ?
#
loop_
_entity_poly.entity_id
_entity_poly.type
_entity_poly.pdbx_seq_one_letter_code
_entity_poly.pdbx_strand_id
1 'polypeptide(L)'
;MKSLRIFIPVFRFILKKLSKGYGIGKKQPVKTVFKLMDQFFRADIVDVHGHKMLLPKKGFDEYSTLGIYGEFDTSSVENLINKGDFVVDVGAAIGYYTLILARAVGPKGLVFAFEPKIERFEILKKNIELNGYTNVILENKAILPSEIKPTFFNVKNQQGGIRLIKKFETKNENLEPVMTDVIDLDTYFINKNKQNQISFIKIDVDGPELFVLQSSKSILNNKHLKILIEWDKNLSKKSDC
;
A
#
# COMPACT_ATOMS: atom_id res chain seq x y z
N MET A 1 29.90 -17.23 4.94
CA MET A 1 28.67 -16.44 4.73
C MET A 1 27.48 -16.85 5.64
N LYS A 2 27.33 -18.11 6.08
CA LYS A 2 26.25 -18.52 7.01
C LYS A 2 26.38 -17.92 8.43
N SER A 3 27.59 -17.65 8.92
CA SER A 3 27.82 -17.12 10.28
C SER A 3 27.39 -15.66 10.48
N LEU A 4 27.37 -14.82 9.44
CA LEU A 4 26.94 -13.44 9.56
C LEU A 4 25.40 -13.30 9.67
N ARG A 5 24.61 -14.30 9.21
CA ARG A 5 23.15 -14.28 9.32
C ARG A 5 22.64 -14.32 10.78
N ILE A 6 23.47 -14.82 11.70
CA ILE A 6 23.15 -14.87 13.15
C ILE A 6 23.05 -13.45 13.75
N PHE A 7 23.75 -12.47 13.20
CA PHE A 7 23.72 -11.08 13.69
C PHE A 7 22.55 -10.24 13.18
N ILE A 8 21.81 -10.72 12.16
CA ILE A 8 20.67 -10.01 11.58
C ILE A 8 19.58 -9.70 12.63
N PRO A 9 19.14 -10.64 13.49
CA PRO A 9 18.13 -10.36 14.51
C PRO A 9 18.56 -9.31 15.52
N VAL A 10 19.84 -9.37 15.97
CA VAL A 10 20.41 -8.41 16.92
C VAL A 10 20.49 -7.02 16.30
N PHE A 11 20.94 -6.94 15.06
CA PHE A 11 21.02 -5.68 14.32
C PHE A 11 19.64 -5.09 14.05
N ARG A 12 18.66 -5.91 13.66
CA ARG A 12 17.25 -5.52 13.54
C ARG A 12 16.70 -4.95 14.84
N PHE A 13 16.99 -5.60 15.97
CA PHE A 13 16.58 -5.14 17.29
C PHE A 13 17.16 -3.76 17.64
N ILE A 14 18.46 -3.57 17.42
CA ILE A 14 19.17 -2.30 17.67
C ILE A 14 18.60 -1.20 16.78
N LEU A 15 18.39 -1.45 15.49
CA LEU A 15 17.86 -0.47 14.55
C LEU A 15 16.40 -0.13 14.85
N LYS A 16 15.57 -1.13 15.20
CA LYS A 16 14.18 -0.91 15.63
C LYS A 16 14.11 -0.03 16.88
N LYS A 17 15.08 -0.18 17.80
CA LYS A 17 15.17 0.65 19.00
C LYS A 17 15.66 2.07 18.71
N LEU A 18 16.58 2.24 17.74
CA LEU A 18 17.13 3.54 17.32
C LEU A 18 16.19 4.32 16.39
N SER A 19 15.35 3.63 15.61
CA SER A 19 14.44 4.28 14.65
C SER A 19 13.11 4.73 15.27
N LYS A 20 12.76 4.25 16.46
CA LYS A 20 11.55 4.70 17.16
C LYS A 20 11.60 6.22 17.46
N GLY A 21 10.94 6.98 16.61
CA GLY A 21 10.60 8.38 16.87
C GLY A 21 11.58 9.45 16.39
N TYR A 22 12.75 9.12 15.84
CA TYR A 22 13.78 10.13 15.53
C TYR A 22 14.08 10.38 14.04
N GLY A 23 13.39 9.75 13.10
CA GLY A 23 13.65 9.92 11.67
C GLY A 23 15.09 9.60 11.23
N ILE A 24 15.84 8.85 12.05
CA ILE A 24 17.26 8.55 11.85
C ILE A 24 17.47 7.78 10.53
N GLY A 25 16.52 6.98 10.10
CA GLY A 25 16.54 6.26 8.83
C GLY A 25 16.59 7.17 7.60
N LYS A 26 16.17 8.44 7.71
CA LYS A 26 16.23 9.43 6.63
C LYS A 26 17.62 10.08 6.47
N LYS A 27 18.55 9.89 7.41
CA LYS A 27 19.89 10.49 7.35
C LYS A 27 20.82 9.70 6.41
N GLN A 28 21.55 10.42 5.56
CA GLN A 28 22.40 9.86 4.50
C GLN A 28 23.35 8.71 4.94
N PRO A 29 24.11 8.80 6.05
CA PRO A 29 25.01 7.71 6.45
C PRO A 29 24.26 6.41 6.80
N VAL A 30 23.05 6.53 7.37
CA VAL A 30 22.21 5.38 7.72
C VAL A 30 21.65 4.71 6.46
N LYS A 31 21.20 5.51 5.48
CA LYS A 31 20.76 5.01 4.16
C LYS A 31 21.84 4.22 3.44
N THR A 32 23.08 4.70 3.46
CA THR A 32 24.20 4.02 2.82
C THR A 32 24.48 2.67 3.47
N VAL A 33 24.47 2.62 4.81
CA VAL A 33 24.64 1.37 5.55
C VAL A 33 23.51 0.37 5.23
N PHE A 34 22.25 0.84 5.18
CA PHE A 34 21.12 0.00 4.79
C PHE A 34 21.25 -0.54 3.36
N LYS A 35 21.64 0.30 2.42
CA LYS A 35 21.83 -0.12 1.03
C LYS A 35 22.92 -1.18 0.88
N LEU A 36 24.02 -1.04 1.60
CA LEU A 36 25.08 -2.05 1.63
C LEU A 36 24.60 -3.35 2.28
N MET A 37 23.85 -3.26 3.38
CA MET A 37 23.31 -4.45 4.05
C MET A 37 22.26 -5.16 3.20
N ASP A 38 21.36 -4.43 2.53
CA ASP A 38 20.38 -5.01 1.61
C ASP A 38 21.08 -5.81 0.51
N GLN A 39 22.15 -5.28 -0.05
CA GLN A 39 22.92 -5.95 -1.10
C GLN A 39 23.51 -7.29 -0.67
N PHE A 40 23.89 -7.44 0.63
CA PHE A 40 24.51 -8.65 1.16
C PHE A 40 23.55 -9.61 1.88
N PHE A 41 22.42 -9.09 2.42
CA PHE A 41 21.55 -9.84 3.34
C PHE A 41 20.10 -9.89 2.92
N ARG A 42 19.76 -9.39 1.75
CA ARG A 42 18.39 -9.38 1.24
C ARG A 42 17.76 -10.76 1.31
N ALA A 43 16.64 -10.84 1.99
CA ALA A 43 15.76 -12.00 1.96
C ALA A 43 14.61 -11.70 1.01
N ASP A 44 14.28 -12.62 0.10
CA ASP A 44 13.11 -12.48 -0.76
C ASP A 44 11.82 -12.47 0.06
N ILE A 45 11.81 -13.17 1.20
CA ILE A 45 10.69 -13.22 2.14
C ILE A 45 11.17 -12.73 3.50
N VAL A 46 10.42 -11.77 4.07
CA VAL A 46 10.66 -11.19 5.40
C VAL A 46 9.44 -11.39 6.30
N ASP A 47 9.67 -11.42 7.61
CA ASP A 47 8.59 -11.35 8.59
C ASP A 47 8.28 -9.90 8.93
N VAL A 48 7.03 -9.49 8.75
CA VAL A 48 6.55 -8.14 9.02
C VAL A 48 5.27 -8.23 9.83
N HIS A 49 5.30 -7.82 11.10
CA HIS A 49 4.16 -7.88 12.02
C HIS A 49 3.50 -9.27 12.11
N GLY A 50 4.31 -10.33 12.01
CA GLY A 50 3.85 -11.72 12.05
C GLY A 50 3.30 -12.25 10.73
N HIS A 51 3.46 -11.50 9.63
CA HIS A 51 3.15 -11.96 8.28
C HIS A 51 4.43 -12.22 7.49
N LYS A 52 4.43 -13.25 6.67
CA LYS A 52 5.47 -13.50 5.68
C LYS A 52 5.21 -12.65 4.45
N MET A 53 6.16 -11.81 4.06
CA MET A 53 6.02 -10.95 2.89
C MET A 53 7.14 -11.18 1.90
N LEU A 54 6.77 -11.49 0.67
CA LEU A 54 7.64 -11.45 -0.50
C LEU A 54 7.89 -10.00 -0.86
N LEU A 55 9.14 -9.64 -1.08
CA LEU A 55 9.54 -8.29 -1.46
C LEU A 55 9.91 -8.23 -2.94
N PRO A 56 9.60 -7.13 -3.64
CA PRO A 56 10.06 -6.92 -5.01
C PRO A 56 11.58 -6.79 -5.04
N LYS A 57 12.22 -7.28 -6.12
CA LYS A 57 13.68 -7.24 -6.31
C LYS A 57 14.29 -5.84 -6.28
N LYS A 58 13.49 -4.81 -6.56
CA LYS A 58 13.86 -3.40 -6.51
C LYS A 58 12.71 -2.63 -5.89
N GLY A 59 13.00 -1.64 -5.08
CA GLY A 59 12.01 -0.64 -4.77
C GLY A 59 11.38 -0.64 -3.37
N PHE A 60 11.85 -1.47 -2.45
CA PHE A 60 11.42 -1.46 -1.05
C PHE A 60 12.64 -1.59 -0.13
N ASP A 61 13.71 -0.88 -0.45
CA ASP A 61 15.07 -1.23 -0.03
C ASP A 61 15.39 -0.91 1.43
N GLU A 62 14.75 0.10 2.03
CA GLU A 62 15.24 0.64 3.31
C GLU A 62 14.51 0.10 4.54
N TYR A 63 13.24 -0.26 4.41
CA TYR A 63 12.40 -0.66 5.55
C TYR A 63 12.02 -2.14 5.52
N SER A 64 12.03 -2.72 4.33
CA SER A 64 11.58 -4.08 4.08
C SER A 64 12.54 -5.14 4.62
N THR A 65 13.85 -4.91 4.51
CA THR A 65 14.88 -5.82 5.04
C THR A 65 14.81 -5.92 6.56
N LEU A 66 14.27 -4.92 7.22
CA LEU A 66 14.22 -4.83 8.68
C LEU A 66 12.87 -5.23 9.27
N GLY A 67 11.86 -5.51 8.44
CA GLY A 67 10.50 -5.74 8.92
C GLY A 67 9.90 -4.49 9.58
N ILE A 68 10.42 -3.30 9.27
CA ILE A 68 9.92 -2.02 9.75
C ILE A 68 9.30 -1.32 8.55
N TYR A 69 8.02 -1.52 8.33
CA TYR A 69 7.26 -0.82 7.31
C TYR A 69 6.01 -0.21 7.94
N GLY A 70 5.64 0.98 7.47
CA GLY A 70 4.44 1.69 7.87
C GLY A 70 4.75 3.01 8.58
N GLU A 71 4.24 4.11 8.02
CA GLU A 71 4.31 5.44 8.64
C GLU A 71 3.34 5.55 9.82
N PHE A 72 2.27 4.73 9.80
CA PHE A 72 1.28 4.67 10.86
C PHE A 72 1.53 3.48 11.79
N ASP A 73 1.25 3.70 13.07
CA ASP A 73 1.22 2.61 14.03
C ASP A 73 0.12 1.61 13.65
N THR A 74 0.54 0.40 13.25
CA THR A 74 -0.38 -0.67 12.83
C THR A 74 -1.36 -1.06 13.91
N SER A 75 -0.98 -0.90 15.18
CA SER A 75 -1.87 -1.14 16.31
C SER A 75 -3.05 -0.17 16.33
N SER A 76 -2.82 1.08 15.93
CA SER A 76 -3.89 2.07 15.78
C SER A 76 -4.89 1.69 14.68
N VAL A 77 -4.39 1.15 13.55
CA VAL A 77 -5.27 0.68 12.46
C VAL A 77 -6.09 -0.53 12.91
N GLU A 78 -5.46 -1.51 13.57
CA GLU A 78 -6.17 -2.69 14.08
C GLU A 78 -7.26 -2.32 15.09
N ASN A 79 -7.04 -1.31 15.93
CA ASN A 79 -8.04 -0.83 16.90
C ASN A 79 -9.25 -0.13 16.27
N LEU A 80 -9.16 0.29 15.01
CA LEU A 80 -10.29 0.88 14.29
C LEU A 80 -11.24 -0.16 13.69
N ILE A 81 -10.85 -1.45 13.68
CA ILE A 81 -11.50 -2.51 12.92
C ILE A 81 -12.06 -3.57 13.87
N ASN A 82 -13.27 -4.04 13.59
CA ASN A 82 -13.92 -5.10 14.34
C ASN A 82 -13.90 -6.42 13.56
N LYS A 83 -13.98 -7.54 14.28
CA LYS A 83 -14.18 -8.85 13.64
C LYS A 83 -15.49 -8.88 12.87
N GLY A 84 -15.43 -9.33 11.62
CA GLY A 84 -16.58 -9.37 10.72
C GLY A 84 -16.75 -8.10 9.86
N ASP A 85 -15.95 -7.07 10.06
CA ASP A 85 -15.99 -5.82 9.27
C ASP A 85 -15.68 -6.08 7.79
N PHE A 86 -16.28 -5.25 6.93
CA PHE A 86 -15.94 -5.16 5.52
C PHE A 86 -15.14 -3.88 5.32
N VAL A 87 -13.92 -4.03 4.83
CA VAL A 87 -12.94 -2.95 4.75
C VAL A 87 -12.34 -2.84 3.35
N VAL A 88 -11.86 -1.65 3.00
CA VAL A 88 -11.29 -1.35 1.68
C VAL A 88 -9.87 -0.84 1.85
N ASP A 89 -8.95 -1.38 1.05
CA ASP A 89 -7.55 -0.94 0.92
C ASP A 89 -7.32 -0.43 -0.50
N VAL A 90 -7.33 0.90 -0.67
CA VAL A 90 -7.09 1.56 -1.96
C VAL A 90 -5.63 1.96 -2.04
N GLY A 91 -4.92 1.42 -3.03
CA GLY A 91 -3.46 1.50 -3.13
C GLY A 91 -2.79 0.44 -2.25
N ALA A 92 -3.20 -0.82 -2.43
CA ALA A 92 -2.74 -1.94 -1.59
C ALA A 92 -1.25 -2.27 -1.76
N ALA A 93 -0.61 -1.80 -2.83
CA ALA A 93 0.79 -2.03 -3.16
C ALA A 93 1.15 -3.53 -3.14
N ILE A 94 2.08 -3.94 -2.29
CA ILE A 94 2.45 -5.36 -2.11
C ILE A 94 1.71 -6.05 -0.97
N GLY A 95 0.71 -5.39 -0.35
CA GLY A 95 -0.20 -5.99 0.61
C GLY A 95 0.15 -5.79 2.08
N TYR A 96 0.98 -4.83 2.43
CA TYR A 96 1.32 -4.57 3.83
C TYR A 96 0.09 -4.33 4.70
N TYR A 97 -0.72 -3.31 4.36
CA TYR A 97 -1.96 -3.03 5.09
C TYR A 97 -3.02 -4.09 4.83
N THR A 98 -3.12 -4.63 3.61
CA THR A 98 -4.07 -5.69 3.28
C THR A 98 -3.96 -6.90 4.22
N LEU A 99 -2.74 -7.34 4.52
CA LEU A 99 -2.48 -8.45 5.44
C LEU A 99 -2.91 -8.12 6.88
N ILE A 100 -2.61 -6.91 7.36
CA ILE A 100 -3.03 -6.42 8.68
C ILE A 100 -4.55 -6.37 8.77
N LEU A 101 -5.20 -5.80 7.76
CA LEU A 101 -6.66 -5.71 7.66
C LEU A 101 -7.30 -7.10 7.63
N ALA A 102 -6.76 -8.05 6.84
CA ALA A 102 -7.27 -9.40 6.74
C ALA A 102 -7.25 -10.14 8.09
N ARG A 103 -6.17 -9.96 8.87
CA ARG A 103 -6.06 -10.46 10.23
C ARG A 103 -7.06 -9.78 11.17
N ALA A 104 -7.19 -8.46 11.07
CA ALA A 104 -8.04 -7.67 11.95
C ALA A 104 -9.53 -8.02 11.77
N VAL A 105 -10.04 -8.08 10.54
CA VAL A 105 -11.45 -8.42 10.27
C VAL A 105 -11.77 -9.89 10.57
N GLY A 106 -10.75 -10.79 10.51
CA GLY A 106 -10.91 -12.22 10.74
C GLY A 106 -11.73 -12.94 9.66
N PRO A 107 -11.98 -14.25 9.82
CA PRO A 107 -12.51 -15.10 8.74
C PRO A 107 -13.95 -14.80 8.30
N LYS A 108 -14.72 -14.05 9.11
CA LYS A 108 -16.08 -13.62 8.77
C LYS A 108 -16.14 -12.23 8.13
N GLY A 109 -15.05 -11.45 8.21
CA GLY A 109 -14.92 -10.15 7.56
C GLY A 109 -14.36 -10.29 6.15
N LEU A 110 -14.34 -9.19 5.41
CA LEU A 110 -13.79 -9.13 4.05
C LEU A 110 -12.91 -7.90 3.87
N VAL A 111 -11.81 -8.07 3.15
CA VAL A 111 -10.95 -6.99 2.67
C VAL A 111 -11.08 -6.90 1.15
N PHE A 112 -11.38 -5.71 0.63
CA PHE A 112 -11.34 -5.41 -0.79
C PHE A 112 -10.09 -4.59 -1.07
N ALA A 113 -9.12 -5.17 -1.78
CA ALA A 113 -7.83 -4.56 -2.01
C ALA A 113 -7.65 -4.21 -3.50
N PHE A 114 -7.37 -2.94 -3.77
CA PHE A 114 -7.19 -2.38 -5.11
C PHE A 114 -5.75 -1.94 -5.31
N GLU A 115 -5.10 -2.50 -6.32
CA GLU A 115 -3.76 -2.10 -6.74
C GLU A 115 -3.66 -2.08 -8.26
N PRO A 116 -3.47 -0.90 -8.88
CA PRO A 116 -3.47 -0.77 -10.33
C PRO A 116 -2.19 -1.28 -11.01
N LYS A 117 -1.05 -1.24 -10.31
CA LYS A 117 0.24 -1.63 -10.91
C LYS A 117 0.39 -3.15 -10.90
N ILE A 118 0.37 -3.76 -12.08
CA ILE A 118 0.35 -5.23 -12.23
C ILE A 118 1.52 -5.92 -11.49
N GLU A 119 2.73 -5.34 -11.52
CA GLU A 119 3.89 -5.93 -10.86
C GLU A 119 3.75 -5.97 -9.33
N ARG A 120 3.09 -4.94 -8.74
CA ARG A 120 2.77 -4.90 -7.32
C ARG A 120 1.61 -5.83 -6.98
N PHE A 121 0.59 -5.83 -7.84
CA PHE A 121 -0.58 -6.69 -7.69
C PHE A 121 -0.21 -8.18 -7.66
N GLU A 122 0.70 -8.63 -8.52
CA GLU A 122 1.18 -10.01 -8.54
C GLU A 122 1.95 -10.37 -7.24
N ILE A 123 2.66 -9.42 -6.65
CA ILE A 123 3.32 -9.63 -5.36
C ILE A 123 2.29 -9.63 -4.22
N LEU A 124 1.33 -8.70 -4.24
CA LEU A 124 0.20 -8.66 -3.31
C LEU A 124 -0.52 -10.01 -3.27
N LYS A 125 -0.89 -10.56 -4.43
CA LYS A 125 -1.53 -11.86 -4.54
C LYS A 125 -0.70 -12.96 -3.87
N LYS A 126 0.59 -13.05 -4.18
CA LYS A 126 1.50 -14.02 -3.54
C LYS A 126 1.60 -13.83 -2.04
N ASN A 127 1.59 -12.59 -1.56
CA ASN A 127 1.65 -12.29 -0.13
C ASN A 127 0.37 -12.73 0.60
N ILE A 128 -0.79 -12.58 -0.01
CA ILE A 128 -2.05 -13.09 0.55
C ILE A 128 -2.04 -14.62 0.59
N GLU A 129 -1.64 -15.28 -0.50
CA GLU A 129 -1.53 -16.74 -0.59
C GLU A 129 -0.51 -17.29 0.43
N LEU A 130 0.66 -16.65 0.58
CA LEU A 130 1.73 -17.03 1.51
C LEU A 130 1.28 -17.06 2.98
N ASN A 131 0.31 -16.23 3.33
CA ASN A 131 -0.26 -16.14 4.68
C ASN A 131 -1.60 -16.89 4.84
N GLY A 132 -2.09 -17.54 3.79
CA GLY A 132 -3.29 -18.38 3.85
C GLY A 132 -4.60 -17.60 4.04
N TYR A 133 -4.65 -16.31 3.71
CA TYR A 133 -5.88 -15.54 3.82
C TYR A 133 -6.85 -15.86 2.68
N THR A 134 -8.10 -16.17 3.04
CA THR A 134 -9.21 -16.47 2.11
C THR A 134 -10.28 -15.38 2.14
N ASN A 135 -10.12 -14.39 3.00
CA ASN A 135 -11.04 -13.28 3.22
C ASN A 135 -10.57 -11.97 2.56
N VAL A 136 -9.83 -12.06 1.45
CA VAL A 136 -9.35 -10.92 0.67
C VAL A 136 -9.80 -11.05 -0.78
N ILE A 137 -10.43 -9.99 -1.28
CA ILE A 137 -10.82 -9.84 -2.69
C ILE A 137 -9.83 -8.88 -3.32
N LEU A 138 -9.12 -9.34 -4.34
CA LEU A 138 -8.06 -8.60 -5.02
C LEU A 138 -8.56 -8.07 -6.37
N GLU A 139 -8.34 -6.77 -6.64
CA GLU A 139 -8.72 -6.11 -7.89
C GLU A 139 -7.52 -5.35 -8.46
N ASN A 140 -7.08 -5.75 -9.66
CA ASN A 140 -6.03 -5.01 -10.38
C ASN A 140 -6.64 -3.82 -11.11
N LYS A 141 -7.06 -2.81 -10.36
CA LYS A 141 -7.75 -1.62 -10.86
C LYS A 141 -7.36 -0.37 -10.09
N ALA A 142 -7.40 0.77 -10.77
CA ALA A 142 -7.36 2.07 -10.13
C ALA A 142 -8.77 2.53 -9.73
N ILE A 143 -8.87 3.26 -8.63
CA ILE A 143 -10.13 3.85 -8.16
C ILE A 143 -10.18 5.31 -8.58
N LEU A 144 -11.12 5.65 -9.46
CA LEU A 144 -11.39 7.01 -9.92
C LEU A 144 -12.88 7.13 -10.28
N PRO A 145 -13.43 8.37 -10.30
CA PRO A 145 -14.77 8.61 -10.83
C PRO A 145 -14.90 8.14 -12.28
N SER A 146 -16.04 7.58 -12.64
CA SER A 146 -16.30 6.99 -13.96
C SER A 146 -16.19 7.97 -15.12
N GLU A 147 -16.35 9.27 -14.86
CA GLU A 147 -16.24 10.33 -15.86
C GLU A 147 -14.77 10.63 -16.25
N ILE A 148 -13.83 10.22 -15.40
CA ILE A 148 -12.40 10.47 -15.62
C ILE A 148 -11.82 9.38 -16.50
N LYS A 149 -11.25 9.78 -17.64
CA LYS A 149 -10.45 8.91 -18.51
C LYS A 149 -8.97 9.22 -18.29
N PRO A 150 -8.34 8.58 -17.32
CA PRO A 150 -6.97 8.91 -16.95
C PRO A 150 -5.96 8.36 -17.93
N THR A 151 -4.83 9.06 -18.03
CA THR A 151 -3.61 8.45 -18.52
C THR A 151 -2.67 8.30 -17.33
N PHE A 152 -2.34 7.08 -16.99
CA PHE A 152 -1.40 6.79 -15.93
C PHE A 152 0.01 6.68 -16.46
N PHE A 153 0.98 7.03 -15.63
CA PHE A 153 2.40 6.95 -15.98
C PHE A 153 3.20 6.35 -14.84
N ASN A 154 4.12 5.46 -15.18
CA ASN A 154 5.26 5.14 -14.33
C ASN A 154 6.31 6.24 -14.49
N VAL A 155 6.89 6.67 -13.38
CA VAL A 155 8.09 7.51 -13.43
C VAL A 155 9.30 6.59 -13.48
N LYS A 156 10.08 6.64 -14.59
CA LYS A 156 11.32 5.85 -14.73
C LYS A 156 12.23 6.09 -13.53
N ASN A 157 12.83 5.00 -13.04
CA ASN A 157 13.76 5.04 -11.91
C ASN A 157 13.19 5.54 -10.57
N GLN A 158 11.87 5.71 -10.45
CA GLN A 158 11.22 5.97 -9.17
C GLN A 158 10.43 4.74 -8.72
N GLN A 159 10.47 4.51 -7.41
CA GLN A 159 9.86 3.33 -6.77
C GLN A 159 8.38 3.55 -6.43
N GLY A 160 7.85 4.74 -6.73
CA GLY A 160 6.47 5.12 -6.48
C GLY A 160 5.43 4.28 -7.23
N GLY A 161 4.19 4.48 -6.90
CA GLY A 161 3.02 3.94 -7.59
C GLY A 161 2.87 4.52 -9.00
N ILE A 162 1.77 4.18 -9.63
CA ILE A 162 1.33 4.81 -10.87
C ILE A 162 0.83 6.20 -10.51
N ARG A 163 1.26 7.23 -11.24
CA ARG A 163 0.78 8.60 -11.07
C ARG A 163 -0.21 8.97 -12.14
N LEU A 164 -1.26 9.64 -11.73
CA LEU A 164 -2.15 10.37 -12.64
C LEU A 164 -1.43 11.65 -13.07
N ILE A 165 -1.18 11.84 -14.36
CA ILE A 165 -0.52 13.02 -14.89
C ILE A 165 -1.39 13.64 -15.98
N LYS A 166 -1.54 14.95 -15.97
CA LYS A 166 -2.23 15.66 -17.04
C LYS A 166 -1.50 15.50 -18.38
N LYS A 167 -2.27 15.45 -19.45
CA LYS A 167 -1.81 15.30 -20.84
C LYS A 167 -0.73 16.30 -21.26
N PHE A 168 -0.58 17.41 -20.56
CA PHE A 168 0.38 18.49 -20.87
C PHE A 168 1.78 18.27 -20.28
N GLU A 169 1.96 17.39 -19.29
CA GLU A 169 3.28 17.09 -18.68
C GLU A 169 4.02 15.95 -19.36
N THR A 170 3.47 15.40 -20.46
CA THR A 170 4.02 14.19 -21.13
C THR A 170 5.31 14.42 -21.91
N LYS A 171 5.84 15.65 -21.96
CA LYS A 171 7.16 15.92 -22.55
C LYS A 171 8.35 15.49 -21.69
N ASN A 172 8.09 14.92 -20.52
CA ASN A 172 9.15 14.43 -19.64
C ASN A 172 9.57 13.02 -20.10
N GLU A 173 10.79 12.89 -20.61
CA GLU A 173 11.37 11.62 -21.10
C GLU A 173 11.43 10.50 -20.06
N ASN A 174 11.17 10.82 -18.79
CA ASN A 174 11.18 9.87 -17.69
C ASN A 174 9.80 9.24 -17.40
N LEU A 175 8.79 9.49 -18.22
CA LEU A 175 7.44 8.95 -18.04
C LEU A 175 7.18 7.81 -19.01
N GLU A 176 6.64 6.71 -18.51
CA GLU A 176 6.15 5.58 -19.30
C GLU A 176 4.65 5.43 -19.10
N PRO A 177 3.84 5.43 -20.18
CA PRO A 177 2.40 5.22 -20.04
C PRO A 177 2.11 3.82 -19.52
N VAL A 178 1.13 3.74 -18.63
CA VAL A 178 0.66 2.48 -18.05
C VAL A 178 -0.81 2.31 -18.37
N MET A 179 -1.17 1.17 -18.95
CA MET A 179 -2.56 0.78 -19.11
C MET A 179 -3.04 0.11 -17.81
N THR A 180 -4.12 0.62 -17.24
CA THR A 180 -4.78 0.01 -16.10
C THR A 180 -6.29 0.23 -16.19
N ASP A 181 -7.03 -0.74 -15.72
CA ASP A 181 -8.47 -0.62 -15.60
C ASP A 181 -8.82 0.34 -14.47
N VAL A 182 -9.90 1.08 -14.68
CA VAL A 182 -10.44 2.03 -13.72
C VAL A 182 -11.83 1.60 -13.30
N ILE A 183 -12.14 1.77 -12.02
CA ILE A 183 -13.48 1.55 -11.52
C ILE A 183 -13.85 2.64 -10.51
N ASP A 184 -15.10 3.06 -10.55
CA ASP A 184 -15.72 3.92 -9.55
C ASP A 184 -16.10 3.05 -8.34
N LEU A 185 -15.73 3.50 -7.14
CA LEU A 185 -15.88 2.69 -5.92
C LEU A 185 -17.34 2.51 -5.53
N ASP A 186 -18.16 3.56 -5.69
CA ASP A 186 -19.60 3.46 -5.45
C ASP A 186 -20.24 2.46 -6.41
N THR A 187 -19.95 2.56 -7.71
CA THR A 187 -20.44 1.62 -8.72
C THR A 187 -20.04 0.18 -8.39
N TYR A 188 -18.80 -0.04 -7.97
CA TYR A 188 -18.32 -1.37 -7.59
C TYR A 188 -19.11 -1.98 -6.44
N PHE A 189 -19.39 -1.22 -5.38
CA PHE A 189 -20.09 -1.73 -4.21
C PHE A 189 -21.61 -1.73 -4.34
N ILE A 190 -22.21 -0.78 -5.07
CA ILE A 190 -23.65 -0.78 -5.40
C ILE A 190 -24.01 -2.04 -6.18
N ASN A 191 -23.23 -2.38 -7.19
CA ASN A 191 -23.44 -3.60 -7.99
C ASN A 191 -23.34 -4.88 -7.18
N LYS A 192 -22.67 -4.85 -6.01
CA LYS A 192 -22.52 -5.97 -5.06
C LYS A 192 -23.49 -5.89 -3.89
N ASN A 193 -24.34 -4.85 -3.78
CA ASN A 193 -25.20 -4.53 -2.64
C ASN A 193 -24.44 -4.46 -1.31
N LYS A 194 -23.22 -3.91 -1.31
CA LYS A 194 -22.30 -3.88 -0.15
C LYS A 194 -21.95 -2.47 0.33
N GLN A 195 -22.39 -1.42 -0.34
CA GLN A 195 -22.02 -0.03 -0.04
C GLN A 195 -22.27 0.38 1.42
N ASN A 196 -23.35 -0.13 2.03
CA ASN A 196 -23.71 0.16 3.43
C ASN A 196 -22.99 -0.74 4.44
N GLN A 197 -22.21 -1.73 3.99
CA GLN A 197 -21.51 -2.67 4.85
C GLN A 197 -20.05 -2.27 5.08
N ILE A 198 -19.53 -1.32 4.29
CA ILE A 198 -18.14 -0.86 4.40
C ILE A 198 -18.01 -0.01 5.68
N SER A 199 -17.15 -0.46 6.59
CA SER A 199 -16.90 0.20 7.88
C SER A 199 -15.56 0.93 7.96
N PHE A 200 -14.63 0.62 7.05
CA PHE A 200 -13.31 1.25 7.02
C PHE A 200 -12.76 1.33 5.59
N ILE A 201 -12.12 2.44 5.27
CA ILE A 201 -11.38 2.63 4.02
C ILE A 201 -9.98 3.18 4.34
N LYS A 202 -8.92 2.54 3.82
CA LYS A 202 -7.59 3.12 3.72
C LYS A 202 -7.38 3.62 2.30
N ILE A 203 -6.84 4.84 2.16
CA ILE A 203 -6.52 5.48 0.88
C ILE A 203 -5.05 5.93 0.92
N ASP A 204 -4.25 5.39 0.01
CA ASP A 204 -2.84 5.70 -0.13
C ASP A 204 -2.45 5.43 -1.59
N VAL A 205 -2.58 6.45 -2.44
CA VAL A 205 -2.55 6.32 -3.91
C VAL A 205 -1.56 7.28 -4.60
N ASP A 206 -0.68 7.90 -3.83
CA ASP A 206 0.39 8.79 -4.34
C ASP A 206 -0.14 9.98 -5.18
N GLY A 207 -1.25 10.62 -4.75
CA GLY A 207 -1.73 11.90 -5.31
C GLY A 207 -3.22 12.00 -5.65
N PRO A 208 -3.90 11.00 -6.24
CA PRO A 208 -5.32 11.11 -6.61
C PRO A 208 -6.31 10.79 -5.48
N GLU A 209 -5.95 11.04 -4.21
CA GLU A 209 -6.78 10.73 -3.03
C GLU A 209 -8.15 11.39 -3.10
N LEU A 210 -8.23 12.64 -3.59
CA LEU A 210 -9.50 13.36 -3.73
C LEU A 210 -10.42 12.67 -4.76
N PHE A 211 -9.87 12.14 -5.85
CA PHE A 211 -10.66 11.40 -6.82
C PHE A 211 -11.21 10.09 -6.26
N VAL A 212 -10.44 9.41 -5.40
CA VAL A 212 -10.95 8.24 -4.67
C VAL A 212 -12.14 8.64 -3.80
N LEU A 213 -12.06 9.73 -3.06
CA LEU A 213 -13.18 10.23 -2.26
C LEU A 213 -14.39 10.64 -3.13
N GLN A 214 -14.16 11.27 -4.28
CA GLN A 214 -15.22 11.63 -5.23
C GLN A 214 -15.93 10.40 -5.81
N SER A 215 -15.24 9.27 -5.95
CA SER A 215 -15.80 7.99 -6.40
C SER A 215 -16.45 7.17 -5.27
N SER A 216 -16.53 7.72 -4.06
CA SER A 216 -17.00 7.01 -2.85
C SER A 216 -18.18 7.70 -2.17
N LYS A 217 -18.90 8.58 -2.86
CA LYS A 217 -19.93 9.46 -2.27
C LYS A 217 -21.02 8.70 -1.50
N SER A 218 -21.50 7.59 -2.06
CA SER A 218 -22.53 6.76 -1.41
C SER A 218 -22.01 6.08 -0.17
N ILE A 219 -20.77 5.59 -0.22
CA ILE A 219 -20.10 4.94 0.91
C ILE A 219 -19.83 5.96 2.03
N LEU A 220 -19.43 7.18 1.66
CA LEU A 220 -19.16 8.28 2.60
C LEU A 220 -20.43 8.72 3.38
N ASN A 221 -21.63 8.40 2.92
CA ASN A 221 -22.87 8.64 3.66
C ASN A 221 -23.05 7.70 4.87
N ASN A 222 -22.23 6.64 5.00
CA ASN A 222 -22.25 5.79 6.18
C ASN A 222 -21.63 6.51 7.38
N LYS A 223 -22.46 6.88 8.37
CA LYS A 223 -22.04 7.61 9.58
C LYS A 223 -21.03 6.86 10.46
N HIS A 224 -20.88 5.56 10.29
CA HIS A 224 -19.96 4.70 11.04
C HIS A 224 -18.67 4.40 10.27
N LEU A 225 -18.54 4.91 9.04
CA LEU A 225 -17.35 4.74 8.24
C LEU A 225 -16.16 5.44 8.89
N LYS A 226 -15.06 4.72 8.99
CA LYS A 226 -13.76 5.26 9.40
C LYS A 226 -12.85 5.32 8.18
N ILE A 227 -12.07 6.37 8.06
CA ILE A 227 -11.20 6.60 6.89
C ILE A 227 -9.78 6.89 7.37
N LEU A 228 -8.81 6.19 6.79
CA LEU A 228 -7.40 6.49 6.92
C LEU A 228 -6.87 6.95 5.56
N ILE A 229 -6.36 8.17 5.49
CA ILE A 229 -5.82 8.75 4.26
C ILE A 229 -4.37 9.16 4.48
N GLU A 230 -3.48 8.71 3.59
CA GLU A 230 -2.16 9.31 3.44
C GLU A 230 -2.26 10.49 2.48
N TRP A 231 -2.01 11.70 2.99
CA TRP A 231 -2.17 12.93 2.21
C TRP A 231 -0.82 13.62 2.00
N ASP A 232 -0.27 13.56 0.77
CA ASP A 232 0.90 14.34 0.38
C ASP A 232 0.49 15.63 -0.33
N LYS A 233 0.69 16.77 0.33
CA LYS A 233 0.38 18.13 -0.21
C LYS A 233 1.10 18.45 -1.53
N ASN A 234 2.25 17.86 -1.78
CA ASN A 234 3.02 18.13 -3.00
C ASN A 234 2.53 17.30 -4.18
N LEU A 235 2.08 16.07 -3.92
CA LEU A 235 1.54 15.17 -4.92
C LEU A 235 0.10 15.56 -5.29
N SER A 236 -0.73 15.93 -4.35
CA SER A 236 -2.11 16.37 -4.60
C SER A 236 -2.17 17.63 -5.48
N LYS A 237 -1.23 18.59 -5.32
CA LYS A 237 -1.11 19.76 -6.20
C LYS A 237 -0.73 19.41 -7.63
N LYS A 238 0.02 18.32 -7.84
CA LYS A 238 0.44 17.86 -9.17
C LYS A 238 -0.63 17.08 -9.90
N SER A 239 -1.53 16.43 -9.17
CA SER A 239 -2.66 15.70 -9.74
C SER A 239 -3.89 16.59 -10.02
N ASP A 240 -3.81 17.90 -9.71
CA ASP A 240 -4.92 18.87 -9.80
C ASP A 240 -6.18 18.41 -9.01
N CYS A 241 -5.93 17.73 -7.92
CA CYS A 241 -6.97 17.40 -6.93
C CYS A 241 -7.11 18.52 -5.89
#